data_ae39776d1746fcaa75ce3f4d8266f108
#
_entry.id   ae39776d1746fcaa75ce3f4d8266f108
#
_cell.length_a   1.000
_cell.length_b   1.000
_cell.length_c   1.000
_cell.angle_alpha   90.00
_cell.angle_beta   90.00
_cell.angle_gamma   90.00
#
_symmetry.space_group_name_H-M   'P 1'
#
loop_
_entity.id
_entity.type
_entity.pdbx_description
1 polymer ?
#
loop_
_entity_poly.entity_id
_entity_poly.type
_entity_poly.pdbx_seq_one_letter_code
_entity_poly.pdbx_strand_id
1 'polypeptide(L)'
;AAPLALAADPLSIPAITLSNTPDGQQEYSVSLQILLIMTALSFIPAFVILMTSFTRIIIVFSILRQALGLQQTPSNQLLTGMALFLTMFIMAPVFDRVNQDALQPYLKEQMTAQQAIDKAQGPLKDFMLAQTRQSDLDLFMRLSKRTDIAGPDQVPLTILVPAFVTSELKTAFQIGFMIFIPVSYTHLRAHETRG
;
A
#
# COMPACT_ATOMS: atom_id res chain seq x y z
N ALA A 1 26.61 -44.60 5.78
CA ALA A 1 25.72 -43.81 4.91
C ALA A 1 24.72 -43.10 5.81
N ALA A 2 24.90 -41.81 6.03
CA ALA A 2 23.98 -40.98 6.81
C ALA A 2 22.91 -40.43 5.85
N PRO A 3 21.62 -40.40 6.24
CA PRO A 3 20.59 -39.79 5.42
C PRO A 3 20.72 -38.27 5.47
N LEU A 4 20.74 -37.63 4.28
CA LEU A 4 20.58 -36.18 4.13
C LEU A 4 19.22 -35.80 4.71
N ALA A 5 19.22 -35.01 5.78
CA ALA A 5 18.03 -34.31 6.25
C ALA A 5 17.71 -33.23 5.23
N LEU A 6 16.64 -33.41 4.46
CA LEU A 6 16.03 -32.31 3.69
C LEU A 6 15.62 -31.23 4.69
N ALA A 7 16.27 -30.07 4.60
CA ALA A 7 15.84 -28.89 5.31
C ALA A 7 14.43 -28.52 4.79
N ALA A 8 13.43 -28.59 5.67
CA ALA A 8 12.07 -28.18 5.34
C ALA A 8 12.05 -26.69 4.99
N ASP A 9 11.53 -26.38 3.82
CA ASP A 9 11.34 -25.02 3.34
C ASP A 9 10.46 -24.25 4.35
N PRO A 10 10.87 -23.08 4.87
CA PRO A 10 10.09 -22.34 5.87
C PRO A 10 8.73 -21.84 5.38
N LEU A 11 8.44 -22.00 4.09
CA LEU A 11 7.15 -21.66 3.46
C LEU A 11 6.31 -22.89 3.09
N SER A 12 6.70 -24.11 3.52
CA SER A 12 5.83 -25.26 3.33
C SER A 12 4.58 -25.09 4.21
N ILE A 13 3.46 -24.76 3.57
CA ILE A 13 2.14 -24.78 4.20
C ILE A 13 1.90 -26.23 4.62
N PRO A 14 1.82 -26.57 5.92
CA PRO A 14 1.47 -27.91 6.31
C PRO A 14 0.10 -28.22 5.73
N ALA A 15 0.05 -29.20 4.83
CA ALA A 15 -1.20 -29.71 4.29
C ALA A 15 -2.14 -30.04 5.46
N ILE A 16 -3.43 -29.77 5.29
CA ILE A 16 -4.49 -30.08 6.25
C ILE A 16 -4.26 -31.51 6.76
N THR A 17 -3.77 -31.68 7.97
CA THR A 17 -3.67 -32.98 8.59
C THR A 17 -5.06 -33.36 9.09
N LEU A 18 -5.71 -34.24 8.36
CA LEU A 18 -6.92 -34.92 8.83
C LEU A 18 -6.52 -35.87 9.95
N SER A 19 -6.70 -35.46 11.19
CA SER A 19 -6.59 -36.39 12.32
C SER A 19 -7.96 -37.08 12.46
N ASN A 20 -8.02 -38.37 12.13
CA ASN A 20 -9.16 -39.22 12.45
C ASN A 20 -9.21 -39.46 13.94
N THR A 21 -10.15 -38.88 14.64
CA THR A 21 -10.47 -39.22 16.02
C THR A 21 -11.24 -40.56 16.04
N PRO A 22 -11.10 -41.42 17.05
CA PRO A 22 -11.75 -42.75 17.10
C PRO A 22 -13.30 -42.72 17.05
N ASP A 23 -13.92 -41.56 17.20
CA ASP A 23 -15.36 -41.37 17.29
C ASP A 23 -16.02 -40.95 15.95
N GLY A 24 -15.33 -41.04 14.82
CA GLY A 24 -15.92 -40.82 13.47
C GLY A 24 -16.33 -39.39 13.14
N GLN A 25 -16.06 -38.42 14.00
CA GLN A 25 -16.23 -37.01 13.71
C GLN A 25 -14.95 -36.45 13.11
N GLN A 26 -15.02 -35.97 11.88
CA GLN A 26 -13.91 -35.22 11.24
C GLN A 26 -13.81 -33.84 11.88
N GLU A 27 -12.94 -33.67 12.86
CA GLU A 27 -12.54 -32.33 13.31
C GLU A 27 -11.57 -31.72 12.31
N TYR A 28 -12.04 -30.69 11.60
CA TYR A 28 -11.19 -29.85 10.81
C TYR A 28 -10.42 -28.89 11.74
N SER A 29 -9.32 -29.33 12.30
CA SER A 29 -8.40 -28.41 13.00
C SER A 29 -7.69 -27.56 11.96
N VAL A 30 -8.26 -26.41 11.62
CA VAL A 30 -7.55 -25.37 10.86
C VAL A 30 -6.39 -24.94 11.75
N SER A 31 -5.17 -25.22 11.33
CA SER A 31 -3.98 -24.79 12.08
C SER A 31 -4.04 -23.28 12.27
N LEU A 32 -3.75 -22.80 13.48
CA LEU A 32 -3.66 -21.37 13.79
C LEU A 32 -2.77 -20.63 12.78
N GLN A 33 -1.73 -21.31 12.28
CA GLN A 33 -0.83 -20.80 11.26
C GLN A 33 -1.57 -20.49 9.93
N ILE A 34 -2.44 -21.39 9.46
CA ILE A 34 -3.24 -21.17 8.24
C ILE A 34 -4.17 -19.97 8.46
N LEU A 35 -4.82 -19.88 9.62
CA LEU A 35 -5.69 -18.75 9.95
C LEU A 35 -4.93 -17.42 9.94
N LEU A 36 -3.73 -17.38 10.53
CA LEU A 36 -2.88 -16.19 10.54
C LEU A 36 -2.43 -15.81 9.13
N ILE A 37 -2.02 -16.79 8.31
CA ILE A 37 -1.61 -16.53 6.91
C ILE A 37 -2.79 -16.00 6.11
N MET A 38 -3.97 -16.60 6.20
CA MET A 38 -5.16 -16.13 5.48
C MET A 38 -5.57 -14.72 5.92
N THR A 39 -5.49 -14.45 7.23
CA THR A 39 -5.74 -13.12 7.77
C THR A 39 -4.71 -12.12 7.25
N ALA A 40 -3.42 -12.44 7.31
CA ALA A 40 -2.37 -11.57 6.78
C ALA A 40 -2.55 -11.30 5.28
N LEU A 41 -2.88 -12.33 4.50
CA LEU A 41 -3.10 -12.23 3.05
C LEU A 41 -4.27 -11.29 2.71
N SER A 42 -5.31 -11.24 3.54
CA SER A 42 -6.45 -10.34 3.34
C SER A 42 -6.11 -8.86 3.50
N PHE A 43 -5.04 -8.52 4.23
CA PHE A 43 -4.58 -7.14 4.40
C PHE A 43 -3.61 -6.67 3.31
N ILE A 44 -3.00 -7.58 2.52
CA ILE A 44 -2.03 -7.22 1.47
C ILE A 44 -2.59 -6.18 0.50
N PRO A 45 -3.82 -6.30 -0.06
CA PRO A 45 -4.34 -5.30 -0.99
C PRO A 45 -4.44 -3.90 -0.37
N ALA A 46 -4.82 -3.80 0.90
CA ALA A 46 -4.91 -2.53 1.61
C ALA A 46 -3.53 -1.88 1.77
N PHE A 47 -2.51 -2.66 2.15
CA PHE A 47 -1.13 -2.17 2.25
C PHE A 47 -0.59 -1.72 0.90
N VAL A 48 -0.83 -2.49 -0.18
CA VAL A 48 -0.39 -2.12 -1.53
C VAL A 48 -1.01 -0.79 -1.95
N ILE A 49 -2.31 -0.60 -1.73
CA ILE A 49 -3.00 0.67 -2.03
C ILE A 49 -2.39 1.84 -1.23
N LEU A 50 -2.10 1.63 0.06
CA LEU A 50 -1.48 2.66 0.91
C LEU A 50 -0.06 3.04 0.48
N MET A 51 0.68 2.14 -0.19
CA MET A 51 2.03 2.38 -0.70
C MET A 51 2.04 3.03 -2.09
N THR A 52 0.88 3.38 -2.64
CA THR A 52 0.74 4.00 -3.96
C THR A 52 0.23 5.44 -3.85
N SER A 53 0.11 6.13 -4.99
CA SER A 53 -0.47 7.49 -5.06
C SER A 53 -1.99 7.53 -4.84
N PHE A 54 -2.66 6.39 -4.65
CA PHE A 54 -4.12 6.29 -4.53
C PHE A 54 -4.70 7.20 -3.44
N THR A 55 -4.08 7.18 -2.25
CA THR A 55 -4.53 7.96 -1.09
C THR A 55 -4.59 9.45 -1.41
N ARG A 56 -3.56 10.00 -2.05
CA ARG A 56 -3.52 11.41 -2.47
C ARG A 56 -4.65 11.71 -3.44
N ILE A 57 -4.82 10.90 -4.47
CA ILE A 57 -5.78 11.14 -5.55
C ILE A 57 -7.21 11.10 -5.05
N ILE A 58 -7.58 10.09 -4.26
CA ILE A 58 -8.95 9.95 -3.76
C ILE A 58 -9.34 11.07 -2.82
N ILE A 59 -8.41 11.57 -2.00
CA ILE A 59 -8.65 12.70 -1.10
C ILE A 59 -8.83 13.99 -1.90
N VAL A 60 -7.95 14.25 -2.87
CA VAL A 60 -8.07 15.42 -3.75
C VAL A 60 -9.41 15.44 -4.49
N PHE A 61 -9.85 14.30 -5.04
CA PHE A 61 -11.15 14.19 -5.68
C PHE A 61 -12.30 14.44 -4.72
N SER A 62 -12.20 13.95 -3.49
CA SER A 62 -13.22 14.16 -2.46
C SER A 62 -13.35 15.63 -2.08
N ILE A 63 -12.23 16.34 -1.93
CA ILE A 63 -12.21 17.77 -1.63
C ILE A 63 -12.72 18.57 -2.81
N LEU A 64 -12.32 18.23 -4.05
CA LEU A 64 -12.79 18.89 -5.26
C LEU A 64 -14.31 18.78 -5.41
N ARG A 65 -14.88 17.57 -5.18
CA ARG A 65 -16.33 17.38 -5.18
C ARG A 65 -17.04 18.30 -4.16
N GLN A 66 -16.48 18.41 -2.95
CA GLN A 66 -17.01 19.30 -1.93
C GLN A 66 -16.91 20.78 -2.32
N ALA A 67 -15.78 21.19 -2.90
CA ALA A 67 -15.55 22.56 -3.34
C ALA A 67 -16.56 23.01 -4.41
N LEU A 68 -16.95 22.07 -5.29
CA LEU A 68 -17.97 22.32 -6.33
C LEU A 68 -19.41 22.27 -5.80
N GLY A 69 -19.63 22.06 -4.51
CA GLY A 69 -20.97 21.96 -3.91
C GLY A 69 -21.75 20.70 -4.31
N LEU A 70 -21.08 19.73 -4.90
CA LEU A 70 -21.69 18.50 -5.39
C LEU A 70 -21.78 17.45 -4.27
N GLN A 71 -22.95 17.33 -3.64
CA GLN A 71 -23.11 16.47 -2.45
C GLN A 71 -23.11 14.97 -2.78
N GLN A 72 -23.64 14.57 -3.96
CA GLN A 72 -23.81 13.16 -4.32
C GLN A 72 -23.31 12.78 -5.72
N THR A 73 -22.99 13.73 -6.57
CA THR A 73 -22.52 13.51 -7.93
C THR A 73 -21.13 14.12 -8.10
N PRO A 74 -20.14 13.40 -8.66
CA PRO A 74 -20.13 12.00 -9.05
C PRO A 74 -20.16 11.04 -7.84
N SER A 75 -20.64 9.80 -8.05
CA SER A 75 -20.73 8.80 -6.99
C SER A 75 -19.35 8.41 -6.44
N ASN A 76 -19.30 7.92 -5.19
CA ASN A 76 -18.04 7.46 -4.59
C ASN A 76 -17.38 6.35 -5.41
N GLN A 77 -18.18 5.47 -6.02
CA GLN A 77 -17.67 4.40 -6.87
C GLN A 77 -16.95 4.94 -8.12
N LEU A 78 -17.52 5.98 -8.76
CA LEU A 78 -16.89 6.61 -9.91
C LEU A 78 -15.58 7.29 -9.52
N LEU A 79 -15.56 8.04 -8.41
CA LEU A 79 -14.33 8.68 -7.91
C LEU A 79 -13.26 7.65 -7.58
N THR A 80 -13.63 6.54 -6.93
CA THR A 80 -12.72 5.44 -6.62
C THR A 80 -12.18 4.79 -7.89
N GLY A 81 -13.04 4.54 -8.89
CA GLY A 81 -12.61 3.99 -10.18
C GLY A 81 -11.63 4.89 -10.91
N MET A 82 -11.92 6.19 -10.95
CA MET A 82 -11.01 7.19 -11.54
C MET A 82 -9.68 7.28 -10.78
N ALA A 83 -9.72 7.25 -9.45
CA ALA A 83 -8.52 7.27 -8.61
C ALA A 83 -7.66 6.03 -8.83
N LEU A 84 -8.27 4.84 -8.94
CA LEU A 84 -7.57 3.60 -9.27
C LEU A 84 -6.93 3.67 -10.67
N PHE A 85 -7.67 4.14 -11.66
CA PHE A 85 -7.14 4.28 -13.03
C PHE A 85 -5.93 5.21 -13.08
N LEU A 86 -6.01 6.39 -12.45
CA LEU A 86 -4.89 7.32 -12.38
C LEU A 86 -3.72 6.76 -11.57
N THR A 87 -4.02 6.03 -10.50
CA THR A 87 -2.98 5.34 -9.70
C THR A 87 -2.23 4.34 -10.56
N MET A 88 -2.94 3.49 -11.31
CA MET A 88 -2.32 2.52 -12.23
C MET A 88 -1.42 3.22 -13.25
N PHE A 89 -1.87 4.34 -13.81
CA PHE A 89 -1.09 5.12 -14.76
C PHE A 89 0.19 5.69 -14.14
N ILE A 90 0.08 6.31 -12.96
CA ILE A 90 1.22 6.90 -12.24
C ILE A 90 2.21 5.84 -11.77
N MET A 91 1.70 4.71 -11.32
CA MET A 91 2.50 3.61 -10.78
C MET A 91 3.04 2.66 -11.85
N ALA A 92 2.63 2.82 -13.13
CA ALA A 92 3.07 1.95 -14.22
C ALA A 92 4.59 1.74 -14.25
N PRO A 93 5.46 2.78 -14.21
CA PRO A 93 6.91 2.58 -14.21
C PRO A 93 7.42 1.82 -12.98
N VAL A 94 6.76 1.96 -11.83
CA VAL A 94 7.12 1.22 -10.61
C VAL A 94 6.75 -0.26 -10.76
N PHE A 95 5.54 -0.54 -11.25
CA PHE A 95 5.09 -1.91 -11.49
C PHE A 95 5.91 -2.61 -12.58
N ASP A 96 6.33 -1.88 -13.63
CA ASP A 96 7.21 -2.43 -14.67
C ASP A 96 8.56 -2.85 -14.07
N ARG A 97 9.14 -2.05 -13.18
CA ARG A 97 10.38 -2.41 -12.47
C ARG A 97 10.17 -3.62 -11.55
N VAL A 98 9.08 -3.67 -10.79
CA VAL A 98 8.73 -4.84 -9.96
C VAL A 98 8.59 -6.10 -10.82
N ASN A 99 7.94 -5.98 -11.97
CA ASN A 99 7.77 -7.09 -12.90
C ASN A 99 9.12 -7.60 -13.44
N GLN A 100 10.00 -6.68 -13.87
CA GLN A 100 11.30 -7.04 -14.45
C GLN A 100 12.29 -7.57 -13.40
N ASP A 101 12.34 -6.96 -12.22
CA ASP A 101 13.37 -7.25 -11.20
C ASP A 101 12.99 -8.40 -10.27
N ALA A 102 11.70 -8.65 -10.09
CA ALA A 102 11.19 -9.65 -9.15
C ALA A 102 10.31 -10.71 -9.81
N LEU A 103 9.21 -10.32 -10.48
CA LEU A 103 8.21 -11.27 -10.95
C LEU A 103 8.73 -12.15 -12.09
N GLN A 104 9.35 -11.58 -13.12
CA GLN A 104 9.86 -12.33 -14.26
C GLN A 104 10.97 -13.33 -13.87
N PRO A 105 11.99 -12.94 -13.07
CA PRO A 105 12.99 -13.88 -12.60
C PRO A 105 12.42 -14.97 -11.68
N TYR A 106 11.41 -14.65 -10.88
CA TYR A 106 10.72 -15.64 -10.04
C TYR A 106 9.97 -16.68 -10.91
N LEU A 107 9.21 -16.23 -11.90
CA LEU A 107 8.48 -17.12 -12.83
C LEU A 107 9.42 -18.00 -13.69
N LYS A 108 10.65 -17.55 -13.89
CA LYS A 108 11.71 -18.32 -14.58
C LYS A 108 12.52 -19.21 -13.62
N GLU A 109 12.07 -19.38 -12.39
CA GLU A 109 12.75 -20.18 -11.35
C GLU A 109 14.20 -19.75 -11.08
N GLN A 110 14.55 -18.49 -11.35
CA GLN A 110 15.90 -17.93 -11.15
C GLN A 110 16.12 -17.40 -9.75
N MET A 111 15.06 -17.29 -8.94
CA MET A 111 15.11 -16.84 -7.55
C MET A 111 14.01 -17.48 -6.72
N THR A 112 14.21 -17.49 -5.40
CA THR A 112 13.22 -17.96 -4.44
C THR A 112 12.12 -16.91 -4.23
N ALA A 113 10.96 -17.32 -3.69
CA ALA A 113 9.87 -16.41 -3.35
C ALA A 113 10.31 -15.29 -2.39
N GLN A 114 11.16 -15.61 -1.40
CA GLN A 114 11.70 -14.62 -0.48
C GLN A 114 12.54 -13.56 -1.18
N GLN A 115 13.45 -13.99 -2.06
CA GLN A 115 14.27 -13.06 -2.86
C GLN A 115 13.43 -12.19 -3.80
N ALA A 116 12.35 -12.73 -4.36
CA ALA A 116 11.43 -11.97 -5.20
C ALA A 116 10.69 -10.89 -4.39
N ILE A 117 10.22 -11.21 -3.19
CA ILE A 117 9.59 -10.24 -2.28
C ILE A 117 10.58 -9.14 -1.90
N ASP A 118 11.81 -9.49 -1.53
CA ASP A 118 12.84 -8.54 -1.15
C ASP A 118 13.19 -7.59 -2.32
N LYS A 119 13.28 -8.12 -3.55
CA LYS A 119 13.51 -7.29 -4.75
C LYS A 119 12.30 -6.44 -5.12
N ALA A 120 11.08 -6.95 -4.97
CA ALA A 120 9.87 -6.20 -5.26
C ALA A 120 9.70 -4.96 -4.37
N GLN A 121 10.22 -4.99 -3.15
CA GLN A 121 10.17 -3.85 -2.24
C GLN A 121 11.00 -2.66 -2.72
N GLY A 122 12.09 -2.89 -3.46
CA GLY A 122 13.01 -1.83 -3.92
C GLY A 122 12.31 -0.71 -4.69
N PRO A 123 11.69 -0.99 -5.83
CA PRO A 123 10.99 0.03 -6.63
C PRO A 123 9.86 0.75 -5.90
N LEU A 124 9.14 0.06 -5.00
CA LEU A 124 8.10 0.67 -4.16
C LEU A 124 8.71 1.60 -3.12
N LYS A 125 9.82 1.20 -2.52
CA LYS A 125 10.56 2.00 -1.54
C LYS A 125 11.12 3.26 -2.17
N ASP A 126 11.74 3.15 -3.35
CA ASP A 126 12.24 4.30 -4.12
C ASP A 126 11.12 5.30 -4.41
N PHE A 127 9.97 4.81 -4.85
CA PHE A 127 8.80 5.64 -5.11
C PHE A 127 8.34 6.37 -3.85
N MET A 128 8.16 5.65 -2.73
CA MET A 128 7.73 6.25 -1.48
C MET A 128 8.73 7.27 -0.95
N LEU A 129 10.04 6.98 -1.00
CA LEU A 129 11.09 7.93 -0.59
C LEU A 129 11.06 9.20 -1.43
N ALA A 130 10.90 9.09 -2.75
CA ALA A 130 10.82 10.23 -3.66
C ALA A 130 9.60 11.13 -3.40
N GLN A 131 8.51 10.58 -2.86
CA GLN A 131 7.27 11.31 -2.58
C GLN A 131 7.15 11.76 -1.11
N THR A 132 7.94 11.19 -0.20
CA THR A 132 7.91 11.53 1.23
C THR A 132 8.69 12.82 1.50
N ARG A 133 8.07 13.74 2.24
CA ARG A 133 8.75 14.95 2.69
C ARG A 133 9.80 14.61 3.72
N GLN A 134 10.96 15.24 3.61
CA GLN A 134 12.06 15.02 4.56
C GLN A 134 11.62 15.25 6.02
N SER A 135 10.83 16.30 6.27
CA SER A 135 10.32 16.61 7.62
C SER A 135 9.45 15.50 8.21
N ASP A 136 8.68 14.80 7.36
CA ASP A 136 7.82 13.70 7.82
C ASP A 136 8.66 12.44 8.06
N LEU A 137 9.60 12.16 7.18
CA LEU A 137 10.54 11.06 7.36
C LEU A 137 11.35 11.23 8.66
N ASP A 138 11.91 12.42 8.90
CA ASP A 138 12.67 12.76 10.12
C ASP A 138 11.81 12.63 11.38
N LEU A 139 10.52 12.99 11.30
CA LEU A 139 9.60 12.83 12.40
C LEU A 139 9.45 11.35 12.80
N PHE A 140 9.16 10.47 11.83
CA PHE A 140 8.97 9.05 12.09
C PHE A 140 10.29 8.35 12.47
N MET A 141 11.42 8.79 11.95
CA MET A 141 12.73 8.32 12.39
C MET A 141 12.96 8.64 13.87
N ARG A 142 12.69 9.87 14.30
CA ARG A 142 12.79 10.27 15.73
C ARG A 142 11.83 9.49 16.62
N LEU A 143 10.58 9.30 16.19
CA LEU A 143 9.58 8.55 16.93
C LEU A 143 9.96 7.07 17.10
N SER A 144 10.64 6.50 16.12
CA SER A 144 11.10 5.09 16.16
C SER A 144 12.28 4.89 17.12
N LYS A 145 12.93 5.98 17.58
CA LYS A 145 14.14 5.96 18.40
C LYS A 145 15.30 5.13 17.81
N ARG A 146 15.29 4.89 16.50
CA ARG A 146 16.35 4.17 15.81
C ARG A 146 17.46 5.15 15.41
N THR A 147 18.68 4.85 15.83
CA THR A 147 19.89 5.61 15.53
C THR A 147 20.82 4.87 14.55
N ASP A 148 20.44 3.68 14.17
CA ASP A 148 21.20 2.76 13.31
C ASP A 148 20.99 3.01 11.81
N ILE A 149 20.19 4.02 11.43
CA ILE A 149 19.85 4.32 10.03
C ILE A 149 20.81 5.40 9.52
N ALA A 150 21.78 4.99 8.70
CA ALA A 150 22.80 5.89 8.17
C ALA A 150 22.37 6.65 6.90
N GLY A 151 21.25 6.26 6.26
CA GLY A 151 20.80 6.91 5.03
C GLY A 151 19.36 6.52 4.65
N PRO A 152 18.76 7.27 3.70
CA PRO A 152 17.36 7.04 3.27
C PRO A 152 17.12 5.64 2.72
N ASP A 153 18.12 5.04 2.06
CA ASP A 153 18.01 3.70 1.51
C ASP A 153 17.90 2.60 2.58
N GLN A 154 18.34 2.89 3.79
CA GLN A 154 18.32 1.96 4.92
C GLN A 154 17.06 2.10 5.78
N VAL A 155 16.17 3.06 5.47
CA VAL A 155 14.93 3.26 6.21
C VAL A 155 14.04 2.02 6.03
N PRO A 156 13.62 1.33 7.10
CA PRO A 156 12.73 0.19 6.98
C PRO A 156 11.31 0.62 6.59
N LEU A 157 10.57 -0.26 5.92
CA LEU A 157 9.19 0.01 5.51
C LEU A 157 8.27 0.37 6.68
N THR A 158 8.53 -0.16 7.86
CA THR A 158 7.77 0.15 9.08
C THR A 158 7.83 1.62 9.49
N ILE A 159 8.88 2.35 9.10
CA ILE A 159 9.04 3.79 9.29
C ILE A 159 8.60 4.54 8.03
N LEU A 160 8.98 4.04 6.87
CA LEU A 160 8.73 4.72 5.60
C LEU A 160 7.24 4.77 5.24
N VAL A 161 6.48 3.68 5.42
CA VAL A 161 5.07 3.65 5.06
C VAL A 161 4.25 4.69 5.83
N PRO A 162 4.32 4.79 7.17
CA PRO A 162 3.58 5.83 7.89
C PRO A 162 4.07 7.24 7.56
N ALA A 163 5.37 7.45 7.33
CA ALA A 163 5.91 8.74 6.90
C ALA A 163 5.36 9.14 5.52
N PHE A 164 5.36 8.20 4.57
CA PHE A 164 4.80 8.38 3.23
C PHE A 164 3.31 8.71 3.28
N VAL A 165 2.49 7.91 3.98
CA VAL A 165 1.05 8.14 4.09
C VAL A 165 0.77 9.52 4.70
N THR A 166 1.51 9.92 5.73
CA THR A 166 1.39 11.26 6.33
C THR A 166 1.72 12.36 5.33
N SER A 167 2.79 12.20 4.55
CA SER A 167 3.17 13.11 3.47
C SER A 167 2.10 13.21 2.38
N GLU A 168 1.52 12.07 1.97
CA GLU A 168 0.44 12.00 0.99
C GLU A 168 -0.80 12.75 1.46
N LEU A 169 -1.20 12.54 2.73
CA LEU A 169 -2.31 13.22 3.37
C LEU A 169 -2.08 14.74 3.40
N LYS A 170 -0.93 15.21 3.88
CA LYS A 170 -0.59 16.63 3.93
C LYS A 170 -0.61 17.26 2.52
N THR A 171 -0.05 16.58 1.53
CA THR A 171 -0.02 17.04 0.15
C THR A 171 -1.42 17.10 -0.44
N ALA A 172 -2.25 16.08 -0.21
CA ALA A 172 -3.63 16.06 -0.68
C ALA A 172 -4.46 17.19 -0.08
N PHE A 173 -4.32 17.45 1.22
CA PHE A 173 -5.00 18.58 1.88
C PHE A 173 -4.50 19.92 1.37
N GLN A 174 -3.21 20.11 1.13
CA GLN A 174 -2.67 21.34 0.57
C GLN A 174 -3.23 21.61 -0.84
N ILE A 175 -3.20 20.61 -1.72
CA ILE A 175 -3.77 20.71 -3.06
C ILE A 175 -5.27 21.02 -2.98
N GLY A 176 -6.00 20.27 -2.15
CA GLY A 176 -7.43 20.45 -1.94
C GLY A 176 -7.76 21.85 -1.44
N PHE A 177 -7.01 22.37 -0.48
CA PHE A 177 -7.21 23.72 0.06
C PHE A 177 -6.93 24.80 -0.99
N MET A 178 -5.86 24.64 -1.77
CA MET A 178 -5.52 25.57 -2.86
C MET A 178 -6.59 25.62 -3.96
N ILE A 179 -7.30 24.51 -4.18
CA ILE A 179 -8.41 24.44 -5.14
C ILE A 179 -9.71 24.98 -4.50
N PHE A 180 -9.96 24.65 -3.22
CA PHE A 180 -11.19 24.99 -2.53
C PHE A 180 -11.41 26.51 -2.43
N ILE A 181 -10.38 27.29 -2.08
CA ILE A 181 -10.49 28.74 -1.89
C ILE A 181 -10.94 29.46 -3.16
N PRO A 182 -10.27 29.32 -4.33
CA PRO A 182 -10.69 30.01 -5.54
C PRO A 182 -12.08 29.59 -6.02
N VAL A 183 -12.41 28.29 -5.93
CA VAL A 183 -13.72 27.76 -6.37
C VAL A 183 -14.84 28.29 -5.49
N SER A 184 -14.66 28.29 -4.17
CA SER A 184 -15.67 28.83 -3.24
C SER A 184 -15.86 30.33 -3.41
N TYR A 185 -14.78 31.08 -3.65
CA TYR A 185 -14.86 32.53 -3.89
C TYR A 185 -15.62 32.86 -5.18
N THR A 186 -15.35 32.14 -6.27
CA THR A 186 -16.09 32.35 -7.53
C THR A 186 -17.56 31.97 -7.41
N HIS A 187 -17.88 30.94 -6.64
CA HIS A 187 -19.26 30.52 -6.39
C HIS A 187 -20.04 31.54 -5.57
N LEU A 188 -19.45 32.11 -4.51
CA LEU A 188 -20.07 33.15 -3.70
C LEU A 188 -20.33 34.45 -4.52
N ARG A 189 -19.34 34.88 -5.34
CA ARG A 189 -19.46 36.05 -6.16
C ARG A 189 -20.52 35.91 -7.26
N ALA A 190 -20.69 34.69 -7.81
CA ALA A 190 -21.74 34.42 -8.80
C ALA A 190 -23.15 34.50 -8.21
N HIS A 191 -23.32 34.28 -6.92
CA HIS A 191 -24.59 34.44 -6.20
C HIS A 191 -24.91 35.89 -5.87
N GLU A 192 -23.91 36.71 -5.55
CA GLU A 192 -24.12 38.16 -5.25
C GLU A 192 -24.51 38.99 -6.48
N THR A 193 -24.12 38.58 -7.69
CA THR A 193 -24.44 39.31 -8.92
C THR A 193 -25.81 38.96 -9.50
N ARG A 194 -26.59 38.09 -8.87
CA ARG A 194 -27.96 37.71 -9.30
C ARG A 194 -29.08 38.22 -8.40
N GLY A 195 -28.77 39.12 -7.44
CA GLY A 195 -29.74 39.81 -6.58
C GLY A 195 -30.15 41.17 -7.11
#